data_3db229503dfbb6287126a97b684dd85d
#
_entry.id   3db229503dfbb6287126a97b684dd85d
#
_cell.length_a   1.000
_cell.length_b   1.000
_cell.length_c   1.000
_cell.angle_alpha   90.00
_cell.angle_beta   90.00
_cell.angle_gamma   90.00
#
_symmetry.space_group_name_H-M   'P 1'
#
loop_
_entity.id
_entity.type
_entity.pdbx_description
1 polymer ?
#
loop_
_entity_poly.entity_id
_entity_poly.type
_entity_poly.pdbx_seq_one_letter_code
_entity_poly.pdbx_strand_id
1 'polypeptide(L)'
;MKKYKLTRFLLLLALLLIPFLLGQKFSAEENNSQVGFSVSPNYNEAQNKESSFFDLLVQPNSKQTISITVTNTGKEGSNYTIKVIQASTNKNGVIDYTDIKSKPLGSVPFEVNKQASYEEKIKLSAGETKQVPITLSIPDKPFKGEVLGGVNVTKEISKQDKTPQLVNQYSYVIGLRIREGIENSERELYAGEVKPVVSFGKAGITVPISNDQANTIGKLTVESVLKREGKEIKKETYRDREIAPNSVYPYSLSWDKKDYVPGSYQLSIVVTDAQSHKWYFNKEFTLKAEEVNDVKNTAVHPPKEEHQWIWWLIGLFVVIILGLIIYIFNNKKGKEVKE
;
A
#
# COMPACT_ATOMS: atom_id res chain seq x y z
N MET A 1 -54.96 21.92 28.58
CA MET A 1 -54.62 20.52 28.23
C MET A 1 -53.77 20.36 26.96
N LYS A 2 -53.79 21.25 25.97
CA LYS A 2 -53.01 21.12 24.71
C LYS A 2 -51.51 21.41 24.86
N LYS A 3 -51.06 22.28 25.80
CA LYS A 3 -49.62 22.61 25.98
C LYS A 3 -48.80 21.42 26.46
N TYR A 4 -49.35 20.55 27.31
CA TYR A 4 -48.64 19.38 27.82
C TYR A 4 -48.42 18.25 26.79
N LYS A 5 -49.26 18.18 25.76
CA LYS A 5 -49.07 17.17 24.67
C LYS A 5 -47.91 17.53 23.76
N LEU A 6 -47.69 18.83 23.48
CA LEU A 6 -46.61 19.29 22.62
C LEU A 6 -45.23 19.16 23.32
N THR A 7 -45.19 19.49 24.63
CA THR A 7 -43.97 19.32 25.42
C THR A 7 -43.58 17.85 25.59
N ARG A 8 -44.53 16.93 25.75
CA ARG A 8 -44.27 15.49 25.80
C ARG A 8 -43.81 14.94 24.44
N PHE A 9 -44.32 15.45 23.33
CA PHE A 9 -43.89 15.05 22.00
C PHE A 9 -42.46 15.53 21.66
N LEU A 10 -42.12 16.77 22.06
CA LEU A 10 -40.74 17.30 21.90
C LEU A 10 -39.74 16.58 22.83
N LEU A 11 -40.16 16.18 24.02
CA LEU A 11 -39.33 15.36 24.94
C LEU A 11 -39.10 13.95 24.36
N LEU A 12 -40.08 13.32 23.75
CA LEU A 12 -39.98 12.03 23.11
C LEU A 12 -39.07 12.10 21.86
N LEU A 13 -39.16 13.18 21.09
CA LEU A 13 -38.30 13.40 19.91
C LEU A 13 -36.84 13.67 20.34
N ALA A 14 -36.63 14.41 21.44
CA ALA A 14 -35.31 14.63 22.01
C ALA A 14 -34.70 13.33 22.55
N LEU A 15 -35.50 12.44 23.18
CA LEU A 15 -35.05 11.14 23.67
C LEU A 15 -34.67 10.18 22.54
N LEU A 16 -35.27 10.30 21.35
CA LEU A 16 -34.94 9.53 20.16
C LEU A 16 -33.63 10.02 19.48
N LEU A 17 -33.23 11.28 19.72
CA LEU A 17 -32.00 11.87 19.17
C LEU A 17 -30.78 11.70 20.11
N ILE A 18 -31.00 11.38 21.38
CA ILE A 18 -29.92 11.19 22.37
C ILE A 18 -28.94 10.05 21.98
N PRO A 19 -29.36 8.86 21.48
CA PRO A 19 -28.42 7.82 21.08
C PRO A 19 -27.60 8.20 19.84
N PHE A 20 -28.05 9.17 19.03
CA PHE A 20 -27.31 9.69 17.89
C PHE A 20 -26.25 10.74 18.27
N LEU A 21 -26.44 11.41 19.41
CA LEU A 21 -25.50 12.41 19.96
C LEU A 21 -24.49 11.81 20.94
N LEU A 22 -24.80 10.65 21.52
CA LEU A 22 -23.84 9.83 22.23
C LEU A 22 -23.03 9.04 21.16
N GLY A 23 -22.24 9.76 20.39
CA GLY A 23 -21.22 9.17 19.55
C GLY A 23 -20.46 8.14 20.37
N GLN A 24 -20.66 6.87 20.07
CA GLN A 24 -19.82 5.82 20.61
C GLN A 24 -18.38 6.21 20.23
N LYS A 25 -17.63 6.67 21.22
CA LYS A 25 -16.18 6.63 21.14
C LYS A 25 -15.83 5.16 20.99
N PHE A 26 -15.73 4.70 19.75
CA PHE A 26 -14.94 3.52 19.48
C PHE A 26 -13.52 3.91 19.89
N SER A 27 -13.16 3.62 21.11
CA SER A 27 -11.76 3.43 21.46
C SER A 27 -11.30 2.26 20.59
N ALA A 28 -10.61 2.57 19.53
CA ALA A 28 -9.68 1.62 18.97
C ALA A 28 -8.61 1.45 20.07
N GLU A 29 -8.85 0.55 21.00
CA GLU A 29 -7.77 -0.09 21.73
C GLU A 29 -6.90 -0.70 20.65
N GLU A 30 -5.69 -0.18 20.46
CA GLU A 30 -4.63 -0.86 19.72
C GLU A 30 -4.37 -2.19 20.42
N ASN A 31 -5.15 -3.20 20.03
CA ASN A 31 -4.95 -4.56 20.46
C ASN A 31 -3.73 -5.13 19.73
N ASN A 32 -2.52 -4.68 20.11
CA ASN A 32 -1.26 -5.34 19.76
C ASN A 32 -1.27 -6.83 20.19
N SER A 33 -2.21 -7.25 21.02
CA SER A 33 -2.44 -8.63 21.40
C SER A 33 -2.96 -9.52 20.27
N GLN A 34 -3.51 -8.96 19.18
CA GLN A 34 -4.03 -9.74 18.05
C GLN A 34 -2.92 -10.35 17.18
N VAL A 35 -1.74 -9.72 17.10
CA VAL A 35 -0.63 -10.22 16.28
C VAL A 35 -0.01 -11.48 16.90
N GLY A 36 0.12 -11.51 18.21
CA GLY A 36 0.56 -12.67 19.00
C GLY A 36 2.03 -13.03 18.83
N PHE A 37 2.88 -12.14 18.29
CA PHE A 37 4.34 -12.29 18.28
C PHE A 37 5.02 -10.94 18.06
N SER A 38 6.32 -10.89 18.35
CA SER A 38 7.17 -9.73 18.06
C SER A 38 8.50 -10.18 17.45
N VAL A 39 9.12 -9.28 16.70
CA VAL A 39 10.43 -9.50 16.08
C VAL A 39 11.28 -8.26 16.30
N SER A 40 12.53 -8.46 16.73
CA SER A 40 13.51 -7.38 16.89
C SER A 40 14.85 -7.75 16.26
N PRO A 41 15.56 -6.78 15.66
CA PRO A 41 16.91 -7.02 15.15
C PRO A 41 17.92 -7.05 16.28
N ASN A 42 18.96 -7.88 16.13
CA ASN A 42 20.17 -7.84 16.95
C ASN A 42 21.33 -7.45 16.04
N TYR A 43 21.89 -6.30 16.29
CA TYR A 43 22.92 -5.70 15.45
C TYR A 43 24.31 -6.28 15.75
N ASN A 44 25.16 -6.37 14.73
CA ASN A 44 26.55 -6.75 14.83
C ASN A 44 27.48 -5.53 14.66
N GLU A 45 28.80 -5.75 14.64
CA GLU A 45 29.82 -4.68 14.52
C GLU A 45 29.80 -3.97 13.15
N ALA A 46 29.32 -4.64 12.09
CA ALA A 46 29.19 -4.06 10.75
C ALA A 46 28.00 -3.10 10.62
N GLN A 47 27.18 -2.99 11.68
CA GLN A 47 25.97 -2.17 11.70
C GLN A 47 26.27 -0.67 11.72
N ASN A 48 25.62 0.09 10.86
CA ASN A 48 25.52 1.52 11.01
C ASN A 48 24.63 1.88 12.21
N LYS A 49 25.21 2.46 13.25
CA LYS A 49 24.56 2.71 14.54
C LYS A 49 23.37 3.68 14.48
N GLU A 50 23.26 4.45 13.41
CA GLU A 50 22.15 5.42 13.21
C GLU A 50 20.90 4.79 12.62
N SER A 51 20.97 3.55 12.14
CA SER A 51 19.87 2.86 11.47
C SER A 51 19.10 1.96 12.43
N SER A 52 17.76 1.98 12.32
CA SER A 52 16.83 1.09 13.05
C SER A 52 16.55 -0.22 12.33
N PHE A 53 17.21 -0.48 11.20
CA PHE A 53 17.15 -1.69 10.37
C PHE A 53 18.58 -2.18 10.13
N PHE A 54 18.77 -3.35 9.57
CA PHE A 54 20.11 -3.83 9.24
C PHE A 54 20.73 -3.00 8.12
N ASP A 55 21.72 -2.18 8.45
CA ASP A 55 22.49 -1.35 7.53
C ASP A 55 23.98 -1.68 7.71
N LEU A 56 24.46 -2.60 6.86
CA LEU A 56 25.76 -3.23 7.02
C LEU A 56 26.80 -2.60 6.08
N LEU A 57 27.95 -2.22 6.64
CA LEU A 57 29.14 -1.90 5.88
C LEU A 57 30.05 -3.13 5.90
N VAL A 58 30.25 -3.74 4.73
CA VAL A 58 30.90 -5.03 4.59
C VAL A 58 32.18 -4.94 3.74
N GLN A 59 32.97 -5.99 3.76
CA GLN A 59 34.13 -6.16 2.88
C GLN A 59 33.86 -7.28 1.86
N PRO A 60 34.39 -7.20 0.62
CA PRO A 60 34.35 -8.30 -0.32
C PRO A 60 34.87 -9.61 0.31
N ASN A 61 34.34 -10.74 -0.14
CA ASN A 61 34.73 -12.09 0.33
C ASN A 61 34.63 -12.28 1.85
N SER A 62 33.73 -11.54 2.52
CA SER A 62 33.51 -11.65 3.96
C SER A 62 32.23 -12.41 4.30
N LYS A 63 32.12 -12.86 5.56
CA LYS A 63 30.91 -13.41 6.13
C LYS A 63 30.42 -12.48 7.25
N GLN A 64 29.15 -12.14 7.20
CA GLN A 64 28.48 -11.33 8.21
C GLN A 64 27.37 -12.15 8.86
N THR A 65 27.34 -12.20 10.19
CA THR A 65 26.22 -12.82 10.91
C THR A 65 25.44 -11.74 11.64
N ILE A 66 24.21 -11.56 11.24
CA ILE A 66 23.18 -10.80 11.95
C ILE A 66 22.23 -11.76 12.62
N SER A 67 21.38 -11.31 13.50
CA SER A 67 20.32 -12.16 14.05
C SER A 67 19.07 -11.37 14.34
N ILE A 68 17.94 -12.09 14.38
CA ILE A 68 16.66 -11.58 14.84
C ILE A 68 16.24 -12.32 16.10
N THR A 69 15.57 -11.64 17.00
CA THR A 69 14.88 -12.25 18.14
C THR A 69 13.39 -12.33 17.83
N VAL A 70 12.83 -13.54 17.82
CA VAL A 70 11.41 -13.81 17.63
C VAL A 70 10.83 -14.25 18.97
N THR A 71 9.76 -13.57 19.43
CA THR A 71 9.06 -13.90 20.67
C THR A 71 7.61 -14.22 20.36
N ASN A 72 7.14 -15.38 20.78
CA ASN A 72 5.73 -15.72 20.74
C ASN A 72 5.01 -15.08 21.95
N THR A 73 4.26 -14.00 21.74
CA THR A 73 3.48 -13.31 22.76
C THR A 73 2.05 -13.85 22.87
N GLY A 74 1.70 -14.86 22.05
CA GLY A 74 0.40 -15.53 22.08
C GLY A 74 0.27 -16.52 23.24
N LYS A 75 -0.94 -17.02 23.42
CA LYS A 75 -1.28 -17.97 24.50
C LYS A 75 -1.02 -19.43 24.13
N GLU A 76 -0.73 -19.72 22.86
CA GLU A 76 -0.51 -21.05 22.31
C GLU A 76 0.78 -21.12 21.52
N GLY A 77 1.31 -22.33 21.36
CA GLY A 77 2.48 -22.58 20.51
C GLY A 77 2.16 -22.28 19.04
N SER A 78 3.12 -21.69 18.34
CA SER A 78 2.97 -21.29 16.94
C SER A 78 4.21 -21.60 16.11
N ASN A 79 4.00 -21.80 14.80
CA ASN A 79 5.07 -21.94 13.84
C ASN A 79 5.31 -20.59 13.13
N TYR A 80 6.56 -20.33 12.83
CA TYR A 80 6.98 -19.12 12.12
C TYR A 80 7.85 -19.49 10.94
N THR A 81 7.62 -18.83 9.81
CA THR A 81 8.46 -18.93 8.62
C THR A 81 9.30 -17.67 8.49
N ILE A 82 10.60 -17.83 8.34
CA ILE A 82 11.58 -16.76 8.16
C ILE A 82 12.07 -16.81 6.72
N LYS A 83 12.13 -15.65 6.06
CA LYS A 83 12.67 -15.53 4.71
C LYS A 83 13.51 -14.28 4.57
N VAL A 84 14.66 -14.42 3.96
CA VAL A 84 15.43 -13.29 3.44
C VAL A 84 15.00 -13.06 2.01
N ILE A 85 14.52 -11.87 1.70
CA ILE A 85 13.88 -11.53 0.42
C ILE A 85 14.64 -10.37 -0.22
N GLN A 86 14.96 -10.49 -1.51
CA GLN A 86 15.51 -9.38 -2.31
C GLN A 86 14.46 -8.28 -2.44
N ALA A 87 14.83 -7.03 -2.22
CA ALA A 87 13.92 -5.91 -2.40
C ALA A 87 13.48 -5.77 -3.86
N SER A 88 12.25 -5.36 -4.05
CA SER A 88 11.67 -5.02 -5.35
C SER A 88 10.87 -3.72 -5.27
N THR A 89 10.28 -3.29 -6.36
CA THR A 89 9.35 -2.15 -6.37
C THR A 89 7.96 -2.62 -6.75
N ASN A 90 6.98 -2.33 -5.91
CA ASN A 90 5.61 -2.74 -6.14
C ASN A 90 4.83 -1.78 -7.07
N LYS A 91 3.59 -2.12 -7.39
CA LYS A 91 2.71 -1.30 -8.26
C LYS A 91 2.40 0.08 -7.70
N ASN A 92 2.56 0.29 -6.39
CA ASN A 92 2.38 1.60 -5.77
C ASN A 92 3.63 2.49 -5.87
N GLY A 93 4.73 2.00 -6.46
CA GLY A 93 6.00 2.71 -6.47
C GLY A 93 6.59 2.84 -5.07
N VAL A 94 6.56 1.76 -4.30
CA VAL A 94 7.13 1.64 -2.95
C VAL A 94 8.01 0.41 -2.92
N ILE A 95 9.11 0.48 -2.22
CA ILE A 95 10.02 -0.65 -2.03
C ILE A 95 9.29 -1.76 -1.27
N ASP A 96 9.34 -2.96 -1.82
CA ASP A 96 8.66 -4.15 -1.32
C ASP A 96 9.68 -5.22 -0.92
N TYR A 97 9.56 -5.72 0.29
CA TYR A 97 10.36 -6.78 0.88
C TYR A 97 9.56 -8.07 1.11
N THR A 98 8.40 -8.20 0.45
CA THR A 98 7.48 -9.33 0.65
C THR A 98 7.28 -10.19 -0.59
N ASP A 99 7.63 -9.69 -1.78
CA ASP A 99 7.48 -10.42 -3.02
C ASP A 99 8.62 -11.44 -3.24
N ILE A 100 8.37 -12.66 -2.83
CA ILE A 100 9.31 -13.79 -2.99
C ILE A 100 9.51 -14.24 -4.45
N LYS A 101 8.68 -13.77 -5.37
CA LYS A 101 8.73 -14.14 -6.80
C LYS A 101 9.44 -13.08 -7.63
N SER A 102 9.63 -11.89 -7.09
CA SER A 102 10.35 -10.84 -7.78
C SER A 102 11.79 -11.23 -8.02
N LYS A 103 12.28 -10.90 -9.21
CA LYS A 103 13.67 -11.10 -9.60
C LYS A 103 14.31 -9.73 -9.82
N PRO A 104 15.49 -9.48 -9.28
CA PRO A 104 16.21 -8.26 -9.58
C PRO A 104 16.66 -8.26 -11.05
N LEU A 105 17.00 -7.08 -11.55
CA LEU A 105 17.63 -6.92 -12.87
C LEU A 105 19.02 -7.58 -12.86
N GLY A 106 19.51 -7.98 -14.03
CA GLY A 106 20.80 -8.66 -14.19
C GLY A 106 22.02 -7.83 -13.77
N SER A 107 21.84 -6.54 -13.54
CA SER A 107 22.87 -5.61 -13.02
C SER A 107 23.05 -5.70 -11.50
N VAL A 108 22.23 -6.46 -10.77
CA VAL A 108 22.37 -6.61 -9.30
C VAL A 108 23.76 -7.15 -8.93
N PRO A 109 24.46 -6.55 -7.95
CA PRO A 109 25.76 -7.06 -7.51
C PRO A 109 25.70 -8.53 -7.05
N PHE A 110 24.67 -8.85 -6.27
CA PHE A 110 24.32 -10.22 -5.88
C PHE A 110 22.88 -10.26 -5.34
N GLU A 111 22.27 -11.43 -5.40
CA GLU A 111 20.94 -11.65 -4.82
C GLU A 111 21.09 -12.05 -3.34
N VAL A 112 20.62 -11.18 -2.44
CA VAL A 112 20.80 -11.37 -0.98
C VAL A 112 20.16 -12.66 -0.47
N ASN A 113 19.02 -13.05 -1.03
CA ASN A 113 18.33 -14.30 -0.68
C ASN A 113 19.14 -15.56 -1.03
N LYS A 114 20.03 -15.50 -2.04
CA LYS A 114 20.92 -16.59 -2.41
C LYS A 114 22.19 -16.63 -1.58
N GLN A 115 22.55 -15.53 -0.95
CA GLN A 115 23.75 -15.40 -0.12
C GLN A 115 23.47 -15.58 1.38
N ALA A 116 22.21 -15.73 1.77
CA ALA A 116 21.79 -15.90 3.15
C ALA A 116 21.60 -17.36 3.53
N SER A 117 22.13 -17.74 4.70
CA SER A 117 21.93 -19.07 5.32
C SER A 117 21.35 -18.90 6.71
N TYR A 118 20.20 -19.53 6.99
CA TYR A 118 19.46 -19.39 8.23
C TYR A 118 18.45 -20.54 8.42
N GLU A 119 17.88 -20.66 9.62
CA GLU A 119 16.79 -21.57 9.91
C GLU A 119 15.48 -20.97 9.37
N GLU A 120 14.89 -21.58 8.32
CA GLU A 120 13.68 -21.04 7.67
C GLU A 120 12.41 -21.21 8.49
N LYS A 121 12.33 -22.22 9.36
CA LYS A 121 11.12 -22.53 10.13
C LYS A 121 11.48 -22.76 11.59
N ILE A 122 10.78 -22.05 12.47
CA ILE A 122 10.90 -22.23 13.90
C ILE A 122 9.53 -22.49 14.53
N LYS A 123 9.52 -23.24 15.62
CA LYS A 123 8.35 -23.45 16.47
C LYS A 123 8.63 -22.87 17.83
N LEU A 124 7.72 -22.05 18.36
CA LEU A 124 7.83 -21.45 19.67
C LEU A 124 6.59 -21.79 20.50
N SER A 125 6.80 -22.20 21.74
CA SER A 125 5.73 -22.34 22.73
C SER A 125 5.17 -20.96 23.11
N ALA A 126 4.08 -20.91 23.86
CA ALA A 126 3.54 -19.67 24.40
C ALA A 126 4.60 -18.98 25.30
N GLY A 127 4.86 -17.69 25.05
CA GLY A 127 5.86 -16.91 25.77
C GLY A 127 7.33 -17.19 25.41
N GLU A 128 7.61 -18.17 24.57
CA GLU A 128 8.96 -18.53 24.21
C GLU A 128 9.62 -17.50 23.29
N THR A 129 10.92 -17.28 23.50
CA THR A 129 11.77 -16.38 22.71
C THR A 129 12.92 -17.19 22.10
N LYS A 130 13.22 -16.96 20.82
CA LYS A 130 14.34 -17.59 20.13
C LYS A 130 15.10 -16.54 19.32
N GLN A 131 16.42 -16.58 19.45
CA GLN A 131 17.32 -15.86 18.58
C GLN A 131 17.66 -16.71 17.37
N VAL A 132 17.50 -16.14 16.16
CA VAL A 132 17.75 -16.81 14.89
C VAL A 132 18.89 -16.11 14.16
N PRO A 133 20.06 -16.74 14.05
CA PRO A 133 21.18 -16.20 13.29
C PRO A 133 20.93 -16.30 11.78
N ILE A 134 21.40 -15.29 11.05
CA ILE A 134 21.35 -15.20 9.59
C ILE A 134 22.77 -14.88 9.12
N THR A 135 23.43 -15.81 8.46
CA THR A 135 24.77 -15.62 7.91
C THR A 135 24.69 -15.22 6.46
N LEU A 136 25.28 -14.09 6.12
CA LEU A 136 25.39 -13.53 4.78
C LEU A 136 26.79 -13.77 4.25
N SER A 137 26.93 -14.42 3.10
CA SER A 137 28.20 -14.61 2.40
C SER A 137 28.35 -13.51 1.35
N ILE A 138 29.27 -12.58 1.57
CA ILE A 138 29.52 -11.48 0.63
C ILE A 138 30.43 -11.99 -0.49
N PRO A 139 30.06 -11.81 -1.77
CA PRO A 139 30.89 -12.21 -2.90
C PRO A 139 32.25 -11.53 -2.92
N ASP A 140 33.17 -12.10 -3.67
CA ASP A 140 34.54 -11.59 -3.82
C ASP A 140 34.65 -10.38 -4.75
N LYS A 141 33.67 -10.23 -5.69
CA LYS A 141 33.61 -9.12 -6.62
C LYS A 141 33.13 -7.85 -5.93
N PRO A 142 33.98 -6.81 -5.82
CA PRO A 142 33.57 -5.53 -5.23
C PRO A 142 32.43 -4.86 -5.99
N PHE A 143 31.58 -4.12 -5.28
CA PHE A 143 30.48 -3.35 -5.88
C PHE A 143 30.40 -1.94 -5.28
N LYS A 144 29.80 -1.03 -6.05
CA LYS A 144 29.42 0.31 -5.60
C LYS A 144 27.91 0.37 -5.38
N GLY A 145 27.50 1.25 -4.45
CA GLY A 145 26.09 1.41 -4.12
C GLY A 145 25.63 0.43 -3.06
N GLU A 146 24.40 -0.08 -3.21
CA GLU A 146 23.75 -0.88 -2.17
C GLU A 146 22.99 -2.08 -2.73
N VAL A 147 22.92 -3.14 -1.96
CA VAL A 147 22.01 -4.26 -2.14
C VAL A 147 20.94 -4.18 -1.06
N LEU A 148 19.68 -4.17 -1.46
CA LEU A 148 18.54 -4.12 -0.54
C LEU A 148 17.82 -5.46 -0.46
N GLY A 149 17.42 -5.79 0.75
CA GLY A 149 16.56 -6.92 1.05
C GLY A 149 15.78 -6.71 2.33
N GLY A 150 15.07 -7.73 2.77
CA GLY A 150 14.37 -7.74 4.04
C GLY A 150 14.36 -9.12 4.68
N VAL A 151 14.39 -9.14 6.00
CA VAL A 151 14.14 -10.34 6.80
C VAL A 151 12.66 -10.34 7.15
N ASN A 152 11.90 -11.24 6.52
CA ASN A 152 10.48 -11.39 6.73
C ASN A 152 10.21 -12.55 7.68
N VAL A 153 9.41 -12.31 8.73
CA VAL A 153 8.96 -13.33 9.68
C VAL A 153 7.45 -13.38 9.65
N THR A 154 6.91 -14.52 9.23
CA THR A 154 5.47 -14.73 9.09
C THR A 154 5.00 -15.80 10.06
N LYS A 155 3.96 -15.50 10.84
CA LYS A 155 3.27 -16.49 11.67
C LYS A 155 2.41 -17.39 10.79
N GLU A 156 2.58 -18.70 10.88
CA GLU A 156 1.77 -19.65 10.11
C GLU A 156 0.33 -19.71 10.67
N ILE A 157 -0.64 -19.79 9.77
CA ILE A 157 -2.06 -19.95 10.14
C ILE A 157 -2.26 -21.37 10.67
N SER A 158 -2.88 -21.50 11.84
CA SER A 158 -3.26 -22.81 12.41
C SER A 158 -4.22 -23.55 11.49
N LYS A 159 -4.10 -24.88 11.42
CA LYS A 159 -5.05 -25.70 10.65
C LYS A 159 -6.50 -25.61 11.17
N GLN A 160 -6.69 -25.24 12.44
CA GLN A 160 -7.99 -25.04 13.06
C GLN A 160 -8.70 -23.77 12.57
N ASP A 161 -7.93 -22.77 12.07
CA ASP A 161 -8.47 -21.51 11.55
C ASP A 161 -8.93 -21.60 10.09
N LYS A 162 -8.95 -22.80 9.50
CA LYS A 162 -9.35 -23.06 8.10
C LYS A 162 -10.86 -23.14 7.86
N THR A 163 -11.68 -22.61 8.77
CA THR A 163 -13.08 -22.31 8.42
C THR A 163 -13.09 -21.26 7.30
N PRO A 164 -14.12 -21.22 6.41
CA PRO A 164 -14.19 -20.28 5.29
C PRO A 164 -14.44 -18.83 5.77
N GLN A 165 -13.69 -18.37 6.75
CA GLN A 165 -13.66 -17.03 7.27
C GLN A 165 -12.39 -16.33 6.80
N LEU A 166 -12.46 -15.00 6.72
CA LEU A 166 -11.29 -14.18 6.45
C LEU A 166 -10.30 -14.33 7.61
N VAL A 167 -9.14 -14.92 7.34
CA VAL A 167 -8.07 -15.08 8.33
C VAL A 167 -6.97 -14.06 8.03
N ASN A 168 -6.64 -13.22 9.00
CA ASN A 168 -5.53 -12.30 8.90
C ASN A 168 -4.21 -13.03 9.15
N GLN A 169 -3.27 -12.92 8.23
CA GLN A 169 -1.90 -13.39 8.40
C GLN A 169 -0.98 -12.18 8.65
N TYR A 170 -0.26 -12.22 9.75
CA TYR A 170 0.67 -11.15 10.14
C TYR A 170 2.10 -11.52 9.82
N SER A 171 2.85 -10.53 9.32
CA SER A 171 4.28 -10.62 9.05
C SER A 171 5.00 -9.38 9.58
N TYR A 172 6.19 -9.58 10.12
CA TYR A 172 7.14 -8.50 10.37
C TYR A 172 8.23 -8.52 9.32
N VAL A 173 8.63 -7.34 8.86
CA VAL A 173 9.74 -7.18 7.93
C VAL A 173 10.75 -6.23 8.53
N ILE A 174 12.00 -6.67 8.62
CA ILE A 174 13.14 -5.83 9.00
C ILE A 174 13.97 -5.60 7.74
N GLY A 175 14.14 -4.34 7.34
CA GLY A 175 14.97 -3.98 6.18
C GLY A 175 16.41 -4.43 6.35
N LEU A 176 17.06 -4.78 5.24
CA LEU A 176 18.45 -5.17 5.16
C LEU A 176 19.13 -4.41 4.02
N ARG A 177 20.05 -3.53 4.33
CA ARG A 177 20.90 -2.81 3.39
C ARG A 177 22.34 -3.26 3.55
N ILE A 178 23.01 -3.57 2.45
CA ILE A 178 24.39 -4.03 2.42
C ILE A 178 25.18 -3.12 1.47
N ARG A 179 26.31 -2.59 1.94
CA ARG A 179 27.18 -1.68 1.21
C ARG A 179 28.66 -2.00 1.50
N GLU A 180 29.54 -1.76 0.53
CA GLU A 180 30.99 -1.82 0.75
C GLU A 180 31.60 -0.43 1.03
N GLY A 181 30.86 0.64 0.75
CA GLY A 181 31.27 2.02 0.95
C GLY A 181 30.08 2.95 1.07
N ILE A 182 30.37 4.24 1.19
CA ILE A 182 29.35 5.30 1.23
C ILE A 182 29.07 5.91 -0.14
N GLU A 183 29.82 5.53 -1.16
CA GLU A 183 29.66 6.03 -2.52
C GLU A 183 28.37 5.47 -3.14
N ASN A 184 27.55 6.36 -3.66
CA ASN A 184 26.36 5.98 -4.42
C ASN A 184 26.79 5.58 -5.85
N SER A 185 26.03 4.66 -6.46
CA SER A 185 26.10 4.42 -7.89
C SER A 185 25.42 5.56 -8.67
N GLU A 186 25.51 5.52 -10.00
CA GLU A 186 24.80 6.44 -10.88
C GLU A 186 23.29 6.35 -10.67
N ARG A 187 22.57 7.38 -11.13
CA ARG A 187 21.10 7.43 -11.08
C ARG A 187 20.57 7.50 -12.51
N GLU A 188 20.13 6.38 -13.01
CA GLU A 188 19.53 6.28 -14.32
C GLU A 188 18.24 5.48 -14.28
N LEU A 189 17.23 5.99 -15.00
CA LEU A 189 15.95 5.31 -15.15
C LEU A 189 15.67 5.08 -16.64
N TYR A 190 15.07 3.94 -16.94
CA TYR A 190 14.69 3.55 -18.30
C TYR A 190 13.20 3.18 -18.32
N ALA A 191 12.46 3.64 -19.33
CA ALA A 191 11.07 3.25 -19.53
C ALA A 191 10.95 2.22 -20.64
N GLY A 192 10.35 1.08 -20.35
CA GLY A 192 10.09 0.02 -21.30
C GLY A 192 8.87 0.27 -22.19
N GLU A 193 8.33 -0.79 -22.76
CA GLU A 193 7.14 -0.75 -23.62
C GLU A 193 5.86 -0.52 -22.82
N VAL A 194 4.93 0.20 -23.44
CA VAL A 194 3.58 0.39 -22.93
C VAL A 194 2.75 -0.86 -23.21
N LYS A 195 2.09 -1.41 -22.19
CA LYS A 195 1.21 -2.58 -22.32
C LYS A 195 -0.15 -2.32 -21.71
N PRO A 196 -1.25 -2.81 -22.32
CA PRO A 196 -2.57 -2.78 -21.70
C PRO A 196 -2.58 -3.63 -20.43
N VAL A 197 -3.31 -3.17 -19.41
CA VAL A 197 -3.38 -3.85 -18.11
C VAL A 197 -4.68 -3.53 -17.37
N VAL A 198 -5.10 -4.44 -16.51
CA VAL A 198 -6.02 -4.13 -15.41
C VAL A 198 -5.20 -3.85 -14.15
N SER A 199 -5.20 -2.61 -13.69
CA SER A 199 -4.49 -2.20 -12.46
C SER A 199 -5.49 -1.71 -11.43
N PHE A 200 -5.43 -2.27 -10.22
CA PHE A 200 -6.39 -1.97 -9.14
C PHE A 200 -7.86 -2.08 -9.58
N GLY A 201 -8.17 -3.09 -10.41
CA GLY A 201 -9.51 -3.32 -10.93
C GLY A 201 -9.95 -2.38 -12.05
N LYS A 202 -9.10 -1.44 -12.49
CA LYS A 202 -9.41 -0.45 -13.53
C LYS A 202 -8.66 -0.76 -14.82
N ALA A 203 -9.29 -0.47 -15.97
CA ALA A 203 -8.64 -0.53 -17.27
C ALA A 203 -7.57 0.57 -17.39
N GLY A 204 -6.43 0.21 -17.97
CA GLY A 204 -5.33 1.14 -18.11
C GLY A 204 -4.15 0.54 -18.88
N ILE A 205 -3.01 1.17 -18.71
CA ILE A 205 -1.73 0.75 -19.26
C ILE A 205 -0.69 0.63 -18.16
N THR A 206 0.34 -0.16 -18.39
CA THR A 206 1.55 -0.21 -17.57
C THR A 206 2.77 0.11 -18.40
N VAL A 207 3.72 0.80 -17.79
CA VAL A 207 5.05 1.09 -18.33
C VAL A 207 6.07 0.65 -17.27
N PRO A 208 6.92 -0.33 -17.54
CA PRO A 208 7.99 -0.68 -16.61
C PRO A 208 9.04 0.44 -16.60
N ILE A 209 9.25 1.07 -15.45
CA ILE A 209 10.33 2.02 -15.22
C ILE A 209 11.43 1.29 -14.45
N SER A 210 12.54 1.04 -15.10
CA SER A 210 13.66 0.25 -14.59
C SER A 210 14.71 1.16 -13.97
N ASN A 211 15.16 0.79 -12.76
CA ASN A 211 16.38 1.26 -12.12
C ASN A 211 17.38 0.10 -12.16
N ASP A 212 18.33 0.14 -13.06
CA ASP A 212 19.37 -0.91 -13.21
C ASP A 212 20.62 -0.63 -12.37
N GLN A 213 20.60 0.46 -11.59
CA GLN A 213 21.68 0.87 -10.72
C GLN A 213 21.52 0.30 -9.31
N ALA A 214 22.64 0.04 -8.65
CA ALA A 214 22.67 -0.40 -7.26
C ALA A 214 22.48 0.80 -6.31
N ASN A 215 21.41 1.55 -6.47
CA ASN A 215 21.09 2.74 -5.70
C ASN A 215 19.59 2.92 -5.60
N THR A 216 19.08 3.14 -4.40
CA THR A 216 17.68 3.52 -4.20
C THR A 216 17.42 4.91 -4.76
N ILE A 217 16.38 5.06 -5.55
CA ILE A 217 15.90 6.36 -6.00
C ILE A 217 14.57 6.64 -5.31
N GLY A 218 14.60 7.49 -4.28
CA GLY A 218 13.44 7.81 -3.45
C GLY A 218 12.91 9.24 -3.63
N LYS A 219 11.80 9.53 -2.97
CA LYS A 219 11.09 10.83 -3.02
C LYS A 219 10.78 11.30 -4.44
N LEU A 220 10.43 10.33 -5.30
CA LEU A 220 10.11 10.62 -6.69
C LEU A 220 8.72 11.24 -6.82
N THR A 221 8.63 12.24 -7.69
CA THR A 221 7.36 12.70 -8.27
C THR A 221 7.29 12.18 -9.70
N VAL A 222 6.22 11.45 -10.01
CA VAL A 222 5.94 10.91 -11.35
C VAL A 222 4.73 11.64 -11.91
N GLU A 223 4.96 12.46 -12.93
CA GLU A 223 3.92 13.18 -13.64
C GLU A 223 3.70 12.54 -15.01
N SER A 224 2.47 12.30 -15.39
CA SER A 224 2.15 11.74 -16.69
C SER A 224 1.00 12.45 -17.36
N VAL A 225 1.08 12.54 -18.70
CA VAL A 225 0.04 13.08 -19.55
C VAL A 225 -0.20 12.10 -20.69
N LEU A 226 -1.43 11.60 -20.79
CA LEU A 226 -1.89 10.74 -21.86
C LEU A 226 -2.72 11.57 -22.85
N LYS A 227 -2.38 11.48 -24.13
CA LYS A 227 -3.10 12.13 -25.22
C LYS A 227 -3.57 11.11 -26.26
N ARG A 228 -4.68 11.43 -26.90
CA ARG A 228 -5.18 10.75 -28.09
C ARG A 228 -5.60 11.81 -29.11
N GLU A 229 -5.15 11.68 -30.37
CA GLU A 229 -5.46 12.66 -31.44
C GLU A 229 -5.14 14.10 -31.01
N GLY A 230 -4.03 14.29 -30.27
CA GLY A 230 -3.60 15.60 -29.75
C GLY A 230 -4.36 16.12 -28.52
N LYS A 231 -5.47 15.48 -28.13
CA LYS A 231 -6.27 15.88 -26.96
C LYS A 231 -5.80 15.16 -25.71
N GLU A 232 -5.69 15.88 -24.61
CA GLU A 232 -5.40 15.29 -23.30
C GLU A 232 -6.60 14.46 -22.82
N ILE A 233 -6.35 13.19 -22.48
CA ILE A 233 -7.33 12.24 -21.95
C ILE A 233 -7.18 12.10 -20.45
N LYS A 234 -5.94 12.04 -19.98
CA LYS A 234 -5.63 11.83 -18.57
C LYS A 234 -4.33 12.55 -18.22
N LYS A 235 -4.34 13.23 -17.08
CA LYS A 235 -3.16 13.73 -16.39
C LYS A 235 -3.15 13.15 -14.98
N GLU A 236 -1.99 12.68 -14.52
CA GLU A 236 -1.82 12.10 -13.20
C GLU A 236 -0.50 12.52 -12.59
N THR A 237 -0.47 12.66 -11.27
CA THR A 237 0.76 12.97 -10.52
C THR A 237 0.80 12.07 -9.29
N TYR A 238 1.83 11.24 -9.20
CA TYR A 238 2.15 10.46 -8.01
C TYR A 238 3.36 11.06 -7.31
N ARG A 239 3.26 11.24 -6.01
CA ARG A 239 4.33 11.77 -5.16
C ARG A 239 4.85 10.70 -4.21
N ASP A 240 6.05 10.93 -3.66
CA ASP A 240 6.68 10.07 -2.68
C ASP A 240 6.81 8.61 -3.16
N ARG A 241 7.23 8.45 -4.43
CA ARG A 241 7.53 7.14 -5.00
C ARG A 241 8.99 6.80 -4.78
N GLU A 242 9.26 5.50 -4.73
CA GLU A 242 10.59 4.95 -4.53
C GLU A 242 10.81 3.79 -5.49
N ILE A 243 12.01 3.68 -6.02
CA ILE A 243 12.43 2.53 -6.84
C ILE A 243 13.63 1.89 -6.18
N ALA A 244 13.49 0.61 -5.83
CA ALA A 244 14.57 -0.17 -5.24
C ALA A 244 15.76 -0.31 -6.21
N PRO A 245 16.98 -0.56 -5.71
CA PRO A 245 18.12 -0.89 -6.56
C PRO A 245 17.82 -2.09 -7.45
N ASN A 246 18.29 -2.04 -8.69
CA ASN A 246 18.22 -3.15 -9.65
C ASN A 246 16.80 -3.74 -9.78
N SER A 247 15.78 -2.88 -9.80
CA SER A 247 14.38 -3.30 -9.83
C SER A 247 13.56 -2.53 -10.86
N VAL A 248 12.34 -3.01 -11.09
CA VAL A 248 11.38 -2.41 -12.02
C VAL A 248 10.17 -1.91 -11.26
N TYR A 249 9.87 -0.64 -11.40
CA TYR A 249 8.60 -0.05 -10.99
C TYR A 249 7.56 -0.27 -12.10
N PRO A 250 6.55 -1.11 -11.92
CA PRO A 250 5.47 -1.30 -12.89
C PRO A 250 4.49 -0.13 -12.83
N TYR A 251 4.93 1.04 -13.30
CA TYR A 251 4.10 2.24 -13.34
C TYR A 251 2.82 1.97 -14.12
N SER A 252 1.67 2.35 -13.57
CA SER A 252 0.37 2.14 -14.21
C SER A 252 -0.45 3.42 -14.23
N LEU A 253 -1.11 3.66 -15.36
CA LEU A 253 -2.03 4.76 -15.57
C LEU A 253 -3.39 4.20 -15.98
N SER A 254 -4.43 4.51 -15.22
CA SER A 254 -5.80 4.08 -15.50
C SER A 254 -6.70 5.27 -15.77
N TRP A 255 -7.69 5.09 -16.64
CA TRP A 255 -8.71 6.10 -16.91
C TRP A 255 -10.09 5.47 -17.07
N ASP A 256 -11.13 6.30 -17.35
CA ASP A 256 -12.49 5.82 -17.42
C ASP A 256 -12.63 4.73 -18.50
N LYS A 257 -13.31 3.64 -18.16
CA LYS A 257 -13.54 2.50 -19.03
C LYS A 257 -14.24 2.86 -20.34
N LYS A 258 -15.13 3.88 -20.32
CA LYS A 258 -15.83 4.37 -21.53
C LYS A 258 -14.85 4.98 -22.54
N ASP A 259 -13.79 5.64 -22.05
CA ASP A 259 -12.78 6.33 -22.86
C ASP A 259 -11.57 5.42 -23.18
N TYR A 260 -11.54 4.18 -22.63
CA TYR A 260 -10.57 3.16 -22.94
C TYR A 260 -10.95 2.46 -24.25
N VAL A 261 -10.51 2.97 -25.38
CA VAL A 261 -10.93 2.55 -26.71
C VAL A 261 -9.72 2.27 -27.60
N PRO A 262 -9.86 1.46 -28.69
CA PRO A 262 -8.77 1.24 -29.65
C PRO A 262 -8.31 2.53 -30.29
N GLY A 263 -7.02 2.60 -30.64
CA GLY A 263 -6.44 3.75 -31.33
C GLY A 263 -5.01 4.04 -30.91
N SER A 264 -4.43 5.08 -31.51
CA SER A 264 -3.06 5.54 -31.23
C SER A 264 -3.05 6.58 -30.12
N TYR A 265 -2.08 6.45 -29.23
CA TYR A 265 -1.92 7.25 -28.03
C TYR A 265 -0.49 7.77 -27.90
N GLN A 266 -0.35 8.89 -27.23
CA GLN A 266 0.93 9.47 -26.84
C GLN A 266 0.95 9.62 -25.32
N LEU A 267 1.97 9.06 -24.67
CA LEU A 267 2.19 9.13 -23.24
C LEU A 267 3.50 9.86 -22.97
N SER A 268 3.43 10.95 -22.22
CA SER A 268 4.61 11.63 -21.69
C SER A 268 4.68 11.37 -20.20
N ILE A 269 5.85 10.94 -19.70
CA ILE A 269 6.11 10.73 -18.27
C ILE A 269 7.34 11.56 -17.92
N VAL A 270 7.23 12.34 -16.82
CA VAL A 270 8.35 13.05 -16.22
C VAL A 270 8.52 12.51 -14.81
N VAL A 271 9.68 11.97 -14.52
CA VAL A 271 10.07 11.54 -13.17
C VAL A 271 11.05 12.56 -12.62
N THR A 272 10.79 13.08 -11.43
CA THR A 272 11.65 14.07 -10.76
C THR A 272 12.04 13.56 -9.38
N ASP A 273 13.32 13.57 -9.02
CA ASP A 273 13.80 13.19 -7.69
C ASP A 273 13.88 14.40 -6.72
N ALA A 274 14.29 14.14 -5.48
CA ALA A 274 14.44 15.15 -4.44
C ALA A 274 15.52 16.22 -4.75
N GLN A 275 16.48 15.92 -5.62
CA GLN A 275 17.54 16.81 -6.07
C GLN A 275 17.16 17.57 -7.35
N SER A 276 15.91 17.45 -7.80
CA SER A 276 15.37 18.05 -9.03
C SER A 276 15.98 17.49 -10.32
N HIS A 277 16.64 16.32 -10.27
CA HIS A 277 17.03 15.60 -11.46
C HIS A 277 15.77 15.05 -12.16
N LYS A 278 15.73 15.11 -13.50
CA LYS A 278 14.54 14.76 -14.28
C LYS A 278 14.86 13.75 -15.36
N TRP A 279 14.02 12.74 -15.46
CA TRP A 279 13.97 11.79 -16.55
C TRP A 279 12.69 12.01 -17.35
N TYR A 280 12.82 12.03 -18.68
CA TYR A 280 11.72 12.30 -19.61
C TYR A 280 11.50 11.07 -20.48
N PHE A 281 10.28 10.55 -20.48
CA PHE A 281 9.91 9.40 -21.32
C PHE A 281 8.70 9.78 -22.16
N ASN A 282 8.87 9.73 -23.48
CA ASN A 282 7.80 9.92 -24.45
C ASN A 282 7.58 8.60 -25.18
N LYS A 283 6.37 8.08 -25.14
CA LYS A 283 5.97 6.80 -25.73
C LYS A 283 4.77 6.99 -26.64
N GLU A 284 4.88 6.46 -27.84
CA GLU A 284 3.75 6.29 -28.75
C GLU A 284 3.36 4.83 -28.78
N PHE A 285 2.09 4.53 -28.68
CA PHE A 285 1.59 3.17 -28.66
C PHE A 285 0.18 3.09 -29.23
N THR A 286 -0.23 1.89 -29.64
CA THR A 286 -1.55 1.63 -30.19
C THR A 286 -2.23 0.55 -29.35
N LEU A 287 -3.44 0.83 -28.88
CA LEU A 287 -4.32 -0.17 -28.26
C LEU A 287 -5.13 -0.85 -29.37
N LYS A 288 -4.99 -2.17 -29.49
CA LYS A 288 -5.78 -2.97 -30.43
C LYS A 288 -7.17 -3.27 -29.88
N ALA A 289 -8.15 -3.49 -30.75
CA ALA A 289 -9.53 -3.77 -30.35
C ALA A 289 -9.64 -5.01 -29.45
N GLU A 290 -8.88 -6.06 -29.73
CA GLU A 290 -8.82 -7.28 -28.93
C GLU A 290 -8.31 -7.00 -27.53
N GLU A 291 -7.17 -6.32 -27.38
CA GLU A 291 -6.56 -5.96 -26.09
C GLU A 291 -7.50 -5.08 -25.25
N VAL A 292 -8.19 -4.14 -25.89
CA VAL A 292 -9.17 -3.27 -25.22
C VAL A 292 -10.34 -4.09 -24.69
N ASN A 293 -10.85 -5.04 -25.45
CA ASN A 293 -11.96 -5.89 -25.04
C ASN A 293 -11.54 -6.79 -23.86
N ASP A 294 -10.36 -7.41 -23.91
CA ASP A 294 -9.84 -8.27 -22.86
C ASP A 294 -9.68 -7.51 -21.54
N VAL A 295 -9.08 -6.32 -21.59
CA VAL A 295 -8.92 -5.46 -20.43
C VAL A 295 -10.28 -4.99 -19.88
N LYS A 296 -11.20 -4.60 -20.75
CA LYS A 296 -12.55 -4.18 -20.35
C LYS A 296 -13.36 -5.29 -19.68
N ASN A 297 -13.24 -6.52 -20.18
CA ASN A 297 -13.96 -7.67 -19.62
C ASN A 297 -13.39 -8.10 -18.27
N THR A 298 -12.09 -7.92 -18.06
CA THR A 298 -11.38 -8.27 -16.82
C THR A 298 -11.51 -7.17 -15.75
N ALA A 299 -11.64 -5.89 -16.16
CA ALA A 299 -11.77 -4.78 -15.23
C ALA A 299 -13.06 -4.87 -14.41
N VAL A 300 -12.92 -4.84 -13.10
CA VAL A 300 -14.05 -4.85 -12.16
C VAL A 300 -14.82 -3.55 -12.35
N HIS A 301 -16.15 -3.66 -12.49
CA HIS A 301 -17.01 -2.49 -12.39
C HIS A 301 -17.07 -2.14 -10.90
N PRO A 302 -16.64 -0.94 -10.44
CA PRO A 302 -17.04 -0.51 -9.13
C PRO A 302 -18.56 -0.60 -9.07
N PRO A 303 -19.17 -1.13 -8.00
CA PRO A 303 -20.60 -1.06 -7.84
C PRO A 303 -20.97 0.40 -8.03
N LYS A 304 -21.94 0.68 -8.91
CA LYS A 304 -22.51 2.02 -9.02
C LYS A 304 -23.01 2.35 -7.63
N GLU A 305 -22.33 3.26 -6.95
CA GLU A 305 -22.85 3.81 -5.70
C GLU A 305 -24.08 4.66 -6.04
N GLU A 306 -25.18 3.99 -6.29
CA GLU A 306 -26.47 4.64 -6.47
C GLU A 306 -26.97 5.06 -5.07
N HIS A 307 -26.37 6.07 -4.53
CA HIS A 307 -26.90 6.74 -3.33
C HIS A 307 -28.09 7.66 -3.65
N GLN A 308 -28.79 7.43 -4.78
CA GLN A 308 -29.99 8.19 -5.14
C GLN A 308 -31.04 8.15 -4.03
N TRP A 309 -31.12 7.05 -3.26
CA TRP A 309 -32.04 6.95 -2.12
C TRP A 309 -31.72 7.97 -1.01
N ILE A 310 -30.50 8.46 -0.86
CA ILE A 310 -30.13 9.51 0.09
C ILE A 310 -30.81 10.82 -0.28
N TRP A 311 -30.89 11.16 -1.57
CA TRP A 311 -31.60 12.35 -2.03
C TRP A 311 -33.11 12.28 -1.74
N TRP A 312 -33.69 11.07 -1.83
CA TRP A 312 -35.08 10.85 -1.44
C TRP A 312 -35.31 11.02 0.06
N LEU A 313 -34.37 10.56 0.89
CA LEU A 313 -34.41 10.78 2.33
C LEU A 313 -34.25 12.27 2.69
N ILE A 314 -33.34 12.97 2.05
CA ILE A 314 -33.16 14.43 2.25
C ILE A 314 -34.45 15.15 1.84
N GLY A 315 -35.05 14.82 0.69
CA GLY A 315 -36.31 15.36 0.24
C GLY A 315 -37.47 15.13 1.24
N LEU A 316 -37.58 13.91 1.77
CA LEU A 316 -38.57 13.57 2.79
C LEU A 316 -38.40 14.40 4.07
N PHE A 317 -37.14 14.58 4.52
CA PHE A 317 -36.83 15.39 5.70
C PHE A 317 -37.21 16.86 5.51
N VAL A 318 -36.95 17.43 4.32
CA VAL A 318 -37.34 18.80 3.97
C VAL A 318 -38.86 18.95 4.01
N VAL A 319 -39.62 17.99 3.46
CA VAL A 319 -41.08 18.00 3.48
C VAL A 319 -41.64 17.95 4.92
N ILE A 320 -41.03 17.11 5.78
CA ILE A 320 -41.42 17.02 7.20
C ILE A 320 -41.15 18.35 7.91
N ILE A 321 -40.00 18.98 7.69
CA ILE A 321 -39.67 20.28 8.28
C ILE A 321 -40.64 21.36 7.83
N LEU A 322 -40.96 21.43 6.54
CA LEU A 322 -41.95 22.40 5.99
C LEU A 322 -43.35 22.16 6.59
N GLY A 323 -43.76 20.91 6.69
CA GLY A 323 -45.02 20.54 7.35
C GLY A 323 -45.11 20.99 8.81
N LEU A 324 -44.00 20.81 9.55
CA LEU A 324 -43.91 21.28 10.95
C LEU A 324 -43.93 22.80 11.05
N ILE A 325 -43.27 23.51 10.15
CA ILE A 325 -43.31 24.98 10.08
C ILE A 325 -44.72 25.48 9.82
N ILE A 326 -45.43 24.92 8.82
CA ILE A 326 -46.82 25.28 8.50
C ILE A 326 -47.72 24.97 9.68
N TYR A 327 -47.57 23.82 10.33
CA TYR A 327 -48.34 23.47 11.52
C TYR A 327 -48.14 24.46 12.68
N ILE A 328 -46.93 24.91 12.91
CA ILE A 328 -46.58 25.90 13.95
C ILE A 328 -47.22 27.26 13.61
N PHE A 329 -47.15 27.71 12.35
CA PHE A 329 -47.74 28.99 11.91
C PHE A 329 -49.28 28.96 12.01
N ASN A 330 -49.92 27.87 11.60
CA ASN A 330 -51.38 27.74 11.69
C ASN A 330 -51.88 27.67 13.15
N ASN A 331 -51.08 27.05 14.04
CA ASN A 331 -51.41 27.02 15.46
C ASN A 331 -51.19 28.39 16.15
N LYS A 332 -50.29 29.24 15.65
CA LYS A 332 -50.14 30.62 16.15
C LYS A 332 -51.29 31.52 15.75
N LYS A 333 -51.77 31.46 14.49
CA LYS A 333 -52.91 32.22 14.00
C LYS A 333 -54.24 31.89 14.70
N GLY A 334 -54.40 30.65 15.17
CA GLY A 334 -55.61 30.24 15.95
C GLY A 334 -55.67 30.73 17.37
N LYS A 335 -54.63 31.44 17.88
CA LYS A 335 -54.57 32.00 19.24
C LYS A 335 -54.85 33.50 19.27
N GLU A 336 -54.63 34.21 18.15
CA GLU A 336 -54.88 35.66 18.07
C GLU A 336 -56.32 36.02 17.74
N VAL A 337 -57.21 35.05 17.51
CA VAL A 337 -58.65 35.29 17.17
C VAL A 337 -59.56 35.00 18.39
N LYS A 338 -59.00 34.81 19.58
CA LYS A 338 -59.73 34.52 20.81
C LYS A 338 -59.33 35.42 22.00
N GLU A 339 -59.02 36.69 21.74
CA GLU A 339 -59.04 37.78 22.73
C GLU A 339 -60.04 38.85 22.35
#